data_477a09ad7501c9e8f7994e31161bace5
#
_entry.id   477a09ad7501c9e8f7994e31161bace5
#
_cell.length_a   1.000
_cell.length_b   1.000
_cell.length_c   1.000
_cell.angle_alpha   90.00
_cell.angle_beta   90.00
_cell.angle_gamma   90.00
#
_symmetry.space_group_name_H-M   'P 1'
#
loop_
_entity.id
_entity.type
_entity.pdbx_description
1 polymer ?
#
loop_
_entity_poly.entity_id
_entity_poly.type
_entity_poly.pdbx_seq_one_letter_code
_entity_poly.pdbx_strand_id
1 'polypeptide(L)'
;MNKHEIIQSLNQYVDQIVEQYKHEEFTRYVKSKKVTFEECYMFLEPRDPFIFGQTKSRWKQKITFRTYKHRMQTEIKCSCPDWNHNLKGKQVPCKHIFALIERYQSKRNHINNTIKGE
;
A
#
# COMPACT_ATOMS: atom_id res chain seq x y z
N MET A 1 -10.13 2.98 -16.99
CA MET A 1 -9.49 1.68 -16.71
C MET A 1 -10.51 0.74 -16.09
N ASN A 2 -10.47 -0.53 -16.47
CA ASN A 2 -11.31 -1.53 -15.84
C ASN A 2 -10.64 -2.08 -14.56
N LYS A 3 -11.37 -2.90 -13.80
CA LYS A 3 -10.90 -3.43 -12.53
C LYS A 3 -9.60 -4.23 -12.67
N HIS A 4 -9.49 -5.02 -13.74
CA HIS A 4 -8.29 -5.83 -14.00
C HIS A 4 -7.05 -4.95 -14.23
N GLU A 5 -7.19 -3.91 -15.04
CA GLU A 5 -6.10 -2.96 -15.29
C GLU A 5 -5.68 -2.22 -14.04
N ILE A 6 -6.64 -1.84 -13.19
CA ILE A 6 -6.36 -1.18 -11.90
C ILE A 6 -5.54 -2.11 -11.01
N ILE A 7 -5.94 -3.38 -10.90
CA ILE A 7 -5.23 -4.36 -10.09
C ILE A 7 -3.81 -4.58 -10.60
N GLN A 8 -3.62 -4.68 -11.92
CA GLN A 8 -2.28 -4.81 -12.50
C GLN A 8 -1.39 -3.60 -12.19
N SER A 9 -1.92 -2.40 -12.38
CA SER A 9 -1.18 -1.16 -12.11
C SER A 9 -0.84 -1.03 -10.63
N LEU A 10 -1.77 -1.40 -9.77
CA LEU A 10 -1.57 -1.40 -8.33
C LEU A 10 -0.46 -2.38 -7.93
N ASN A 11 -0.47 -3.59 -8.48
CA ASN A 11 0.56 -4.59 -8.21
C ASN A 11 1.94 -4.08 -8.59
N GLN A 12 2.06 -3.47 -9.78
CA GLN A 12 3.32 -2.88 -10.22
C GLN A 12 3.78 -1.77 -9.27
N TYR A 13 2.87 -0.90 -8.87
CA TYR A 13 3.20 0.23 -8.01
C TYR A 13 3.71 -0.21 -6.64
N VAL A 14 2.99 -1.12 -5.97
CA VAL A 14 3.41 -1.56 -4.64
C VAL A 14 4.72 -2.35 -4.68
N ASP A 15 4.91 -3.16 -5.73
CA ASP A 15 6.16 -3.91 -5.91
C ASP A 15 7.34 -2.96 -6.15
N GLN A 16 7.14 -1.91 -6.96
CA GLN A 16 8.17 -0.89 -7.23
C GLN A 16 8.55 -0.10 -5.99
N ILE A 17 7.57 0.28 -5.17
CA ILE A 17 7.85 1.01 -3.91
C ILE A 17 8.75 0.17 -3.01
N VAL A 18 8.42 -1.11 -2.83
CA VAL A 18 9.23 -1.98 -1.98
C VAL A 18 10.65 -2.12 -2.54
N GLU A 19 10.78 -2.39 -3.84
CA GLU A 19 12.10 -2.53 -4.46
C GLU A 19 12.93 -1.25 -4.37
N GLN A 20 12.30 -0.09 -4.54
CA GLN A 20 12.99 1.19 -4.49
C GLN A 20 13.46 1.54 -3.09
N TYR A 21 12.62 1.33 -2.08
CA TYR A 21 12.86 1.88 -0.75
C TYR A 21 13.31 0.87 0.31
N LYS A 22 13.21 -0.45 0.09
CA LYS A 22 13.60 -1.42 1.11
C LYS A 22 15.06 -1.32 1.56
N HIS A 23 15.94 -0.81 0.70
CA HIS A 23 17.34 -0.57 1.04
C HIS A 23 17.57 0.84 1.58
N GLU A 24 17.00 1.86 0.91
CA GLU A 24 17.14 3.25 1.33
C GLU A 24 16.49 3.50 2.69
N GLU A 25 15.37 2.83 2.96
CA GLU A 25 14.60 2.95 4.19
C GLU A 25 14.64 1.64 4.98
N PHE A 26 15.81 1.03 5.06
CA PHE A 26 15.98 -0.31 5.64
C PHE A 26 15.45 -0.42 7.07
N THR A 27 15.71 0.59 7.92
CA THR A 27 15.22 0.59 9.30
C THR A 27 13.70 0.57 9.36
N ARG A 28 13.04 1.39 8.55
CA ARG A 28 11.57 1.43 8.47
C ARG A 28 11.01 0.12 7.90
N TYR A 29 11.68 -0.43 6.89
CA TYR A 29 11.27 -1.69 6.29
C TYR A 29 11.34 -2.84 7.30
N VAL A 30 12.42 -2.94 8.07
CA VAL A 30 12.57 -3.98 9.11
C VAL A 30 11.54 -3.80 10.21
N LYS A 31 11.31 -2.57 10.66
CA LYS A 31 10.30 -2.29 11.68
C LYS A 31 8.88 -2.60 11.22
N SER A 32 8.63 -2.56 9.92
CA SER A 32 7.31 -2.89 9.36
C SER A 32 6.87 -4.31 9.67
N LYS A 33 7.81 -5.23 9.88
CA LYS A 33 7.52 -6.63 10.17
C LYS A 33 6.80 -6.84 11.51
N LYS A 34 6.88 -5.86 12.39
CA LYS A 34 6.24 -5.91 13.72
C LYS A 34 4.93 -5.14 13.78
N VAL A 35 4.55 -4.46 12.71
CA VAL A 35 3.30 -3.70 12.66
C VAL A 35 2.12 -4.66 12.58
N THR A 36 1.13 -4.45 13.44
CA THR A 36 -0.10 -5.24 13.44
C THR A 36 -1.29 -4.31 13.17
N PHE A 37 -2.21 -4.80 12.35
CA PHE A 37 -3.40 -4.06 11.96
C PHE A 37 -4.62 -4.49 12.75
N GLU A 38 -5.43 -3.50 13.14
CA GLU A 38 -6.76 -3.73 13.69
C GLU A 38 -7.77 -3.88 12.54
N GLU A 39 -7.57 -3.10 11.48
CA GLU A 39 -8.45 -3.08 10.33
C GLU A 39 -7.62 -2.89 9.05
N CYS A 40 -7.98 -3.62 8.00
CA CYS A 40 -7.29 -3.52 6.72
C CYS A 40 -8.25 -3.95 5.62
N TYR A 41 -8.49 -3.08 4.64
CA TYR A 41 -9.37 -3.42 3.52
C TYR A 41 -8.95 -2.70 2.24
N MET A 42 -9.49 -3.21 1.11
CA MET A 42 -9.23 -2.67 -0.22
C MET A 42 -10.56 -2.33 -0.90
N PHE A 43 -10.58 -1.21 -1.59
CA PHE A 43 -11.69 -0.82 -2.45
C PHE A 43 -11.12 -0.65 -3.85
N LEU A 44 -11.37 -1.62 -4.73
CA LEU A 44 -10.73 -1.70 -6.04
C LEU A 44 -11.69 -1.41 -7.20
N GLU A 45 -12.76 -0.67 -6.94
CA GLU A 45 -13.65 -0.22 -8.00
C GLU A 45 -12.94 0.81 -8.88
N PRO A 46 -13.28 0.88 -10.20
CA PRO A 46 -12.59 1.78 -11.13
C PRO A 46 -12.60 3.25 -10.72
N ARG A 47 -13.60 3.65 -9.93
CA ARG A 47 -13.70 5.02 -9.44
C ARG A 47 -13.08 5.12 -8.05
N ASP A 48 -11.97 5.86 -7.95
CA ASP A 48 -11.26 6.15 -6.71
C ASP A 48 -10.87 4.90 -5.88
N PRO A 49 -10.13 3.94 -6.49
CA PRO A 49 -9.68 2.78 -5.72
C PRO A 49 -8.67 3.16 -4.63
N PHE A 50 -8.69 2.42 -3.52
CA PHE A 50 -7.75 2.66 -2.43
C PHE A 50 -7.50 1.40 -1.60
N ILE A 51 -6.38 1.41 -0.89
CA ILE A 51 -6.05 0.45 0.17
C ILE A 51 -5.98 1.22 1.48
N PHE A 52 -6.64 0.71 2.50
CA PHE A 52 -6.72 1.34 3.81
C PHE A 52 -6.25 0.38 4.90
N GLY A 53 -5.54 0.92 5.89
CA GLY A 53 -5.17 0.19 7.09
C GLY A 53 -5.29 1.06 8.32
N GLN A 54 -5.59 0.42 9.45
CA GLN A 54 -5.54 1.05 10.76
C GLN A 54 -4.79 0.10 11.70
N THR A 55 -3.72 0.59 12.29
CA THR A 55 -2.92 -0.21 13.22
C THR A 55 -3.60 -0.31 14.58
N LYS A 56 -3.15 -1.27 15.40
CA LYS A 56 -3.62 -1.38 16.79
C LYS A 56 -3.26 -0.14 17.62
N SER A 57 -2.22 0.59 17.24
CA SER A 57 -1.86 1.87 17.83
C SER A 57 -2.68 3.05 17.27
N ARG A 58 -3.69 2.77 16.46
CA ARG A 58 -4.66 3.72 15.90
C ARG A 58 -4.12 4.66 14.81
N TRP A 59 -2.95 4.39 14.26
CA TRP A 59 -2.47 5.14 13.10
C TRP A 59 -3.17 4.63 11.84
N LYS A 60 -3.59 5.56 10.98
CA LYS A 60 -4.32 5.25 9.75
C LYS A 60 -3.41 5.42 8.54
N GLN A 61 -3.48 4.49 7.62
CA GLN A 61 -2.74 4.51 6.37
C GLN A 61 -3.71 4.42 5.20
N LYS A 62 -3.34 5.08 4.11
CA LYS A 62 -4.13 5.01 2.89
C LYS A 62 -3.21 5.08 1.67
N ILE A 63 -3.45 4.20 0.70
CA ILE A 63 -2.83 4.26 -0.61
C ILE A 63 -3.95 4.50 -1.60
N THR A 64 -3.93 5.64 -2.27
CA THR A 64 -4.97 6.02 -3.22
C THR A 64 -4.44 5.95 -4.65
N PHE A 65 -5.34 5.62 -5.56
CA PHE A 65 -5.05 5.50 -6.99
C PHE A 65 -6.06 6.36 -7.73
N ARG A 66 -5.57 7.31 -8.52
CA ARG A 66 -6.41 8.16 -9.34
C ARG A 66 -6.01 8.02 -10.80
N THR A 67 -6.99 7.87 -11.67
CA THR A 67 -6.74 7.88 -13.11
C THR A 67 -6.95 9.29 -13.63
N TYR A 68 -5.95 9.78 -14.36
CA TYR A 68 -6.02 11.11 -14.99
C TYR A 68 -5.38 11.02 -16.36
N LYS A 69 -6.13 11.33 -17.41
CA LYS A 69 -5.65 11.30 -18.81
C LYS A 69 -4.91 10.00 -19.15
N HIS A 70 -5.51 8.85 -18.80
CA HIS A 70 -4.95 7.50 -19.05
C HIS A 70 -3.70 7.17 -18.23
N ARG A 71 -3.38 8.00 -17.22
CA ARG A 71 -2.29 7.71 -16.29
C ARG A 71 -2.86 7.41 -14.92
N MET A 72 -2.24 6.48 -14.23
CA MET A 72 -2.57 6.22 -12.84
C MET A 72 -1.60 6.98 -11.94
N GLN A 73 -2.16 7.87 -11.11
CA GLN A 73 -1.41 8.57 -10.08
C GLN A 73 -1.67 7.91 -8.75
N THR A 74 -0.60 7.66 -8.01
CA THR A 74 -0.66 7.01 -6.71
C THR A 74 -0.17 7.95 -5.63
N GLU A 75 -0.80 7.87 -4.46
CA GLU A 75 -0.42 8.68 -3.31
C GLU A 75 -0.50 7.83 -2.05
N ILE A 76 0.55 7.90 -1.22
CA ILE A 76 0.58 7.23 0.08
C ILE A 76 0.42 8.27 1.19
N LYS A 77 -0.23 7.87 2.27
CA LYS A 77 -0.49 8.76 3.41
C LYS A 77 -0.56 7.95 4.70
N CYS A 78 -0.02 8.48 5.77
CA CYS A 78 -0.09 7.88 7.09
C CYS A 78 -0.25 8.96 8.15
N SER A 79 -0.91 8.64 9.25
CA SER A 79 -1.12 9.61 10.34
C SER A 79 -0.08 9.50 11.46
N CYS A 80 0.92 8.63 11.33
CA CYS A 80 1.91 8.43 12.38
C CYS A 80 2.88 9.63 12.52
N PRO A 81 3.52 9.79 13.68
CA PRO A 81 4.47 10.89 13.88
C PRO A 81 5.65 10.88 12.90
N ASP A 82 6.21 9.72 12.59
CA ASP A 82 7.31 9.60 11.63
C ASP A 82 6.92 10.15 10.26
N TRP A 83 5.71 9.81 9.78
CA TRP A 83 5.20 10.36 8.54
C TRP A 83 5.06 11.88 8.60
N ASN A 84 4.40 12.38 9.63
CA ASN A 84 4.11 13.80 9.74
C ASN A 84 5.35 14.67 9.91
N HIS A 85 6.38 14.16 10.61
CA HIS A 85 7.58 14.94 10.89
C HIS A 85 8.69 14.75 9.86
N ASN A 86 8.81 13.57 9.25
CA ASN A 86 9.96 13.24 8.42
C ASN A 86 9.63 12.95 6.96
N LEU A 87 8.44 12.46 6.65
CA LEU A 87 8.12 11.90 5.33
C LEU A 87 7.00 12.62 4.58
N LYS A 88 6.25 13.48 5.24
CA LYS A 88 5.12 14.17 4.62
C LYS A 88 5.58 14.98 3.40
N GLY A 89 4.88 14.79 2.29
CA GLY A 89 5.21 15.44 1.03
C GLY A 89 6.30 14.78 0.21
N LYS A 90 6.98 13.77 0.76
CA LYS A 90 8.08 13.09 0.06
C LYS A 90 7.65 11.80 -0.65
N GLN A 91 6.48 11.28 -0.33
CA GLN A 91 5.98 10.01 -0.86
C GLN A 91 6.94 8.83 -0.61
N VAL A 92 7.64 8.87 0.51
CA VAL A 92 8.53 7.80 0.98
C VAL A 92 7.78 7.01 2.05
N PRO A 93 7.73 5.66 1.96
CA PRO A 93 6.92 4.89 2.91
C PRO A 93 7.51 4.87 4.32
N CYS A 94 6.64 5.05 5.33
CA CYS A 94 6.97 4.76 6.72
C CYS A 94 6.77 3.26 6.99
N LYS A 95 7.11 2.80 8.20
CA LYS A 95 6.94 1.39 8.57
C LYS A 95 5.50 0.90 8.40
N HIS A 96 4.52 1.76 8.64
CA HIS A 96 3.10 1.39 8.51
C HIS A 96 2.68 1.22 7.06
N ILE A 97 3.18 2.07 6.16
CA ILE A 97 2.92 1.94 4.73
C ILE A 97 3.59 0.67 4.17
N PHE A 98 4.83 0.38 4.55
CA PHE A 98 5.47 -0.88 4.18
C PHE A 98 4.64 -2.08 4.64
N ALA A 99 4.13 -2.04 5.88
CA ALA A 99 3.32 -3.13 6.43
C ALA A 99 2.00 -3.29 5.68
N LEU A 100 1.36 -2.19 5.31
CA LEU A 100 0.13 -2.20 4.52
C LEU A 100 0.36 -2.82 3.14
N ILE A 101 1.45 -2.45 2.47
CA ILE A 101 1.83 -3.03 1.18
C ILE A 101 2.05 -4.53 1.31
N GLU A 102 2.77 -4.97 2.33
CA GLU A 102 3.02 -6.39 2.58
C GLU A 102 1.72 -7.16 2.80
N ARG A 103 0.79 -6.57 3.55
CA ARG A 103 -0.53 -7.16 3.78
C ARG A 103 -1.29 -7.31 2.47
N TYR A 104 -1.24 -6.30 1.61
CA TYR A 104 -1.85 -6.36 0.29
C TYR A 104 -1.22 -7.46 -0.56
N GLN A 105 0.11 -7.54 -0.59
CA GLN A 105 0.83 -8.55 -1.37
C GLN A 105 0.47 -9.97 -0.92
N SER A 106 0.33 -10.20 0.38
CA SER A 106 -0.11 -11.49 0.91
C SER A 106 -1.52 -11.87 0.46
N LYS A 107 -2.45 -10.91 0.51
CA LYS A 107 -3.82 -11.12 0.05
C LYS A 107 -3.89 -11.38 -1.45
N ARG A 108 -3.09 -10.65 -2.22
CA ARG A 108 -3.00 -10.84 -3.66
C ARG A 108 -2.57 -12.26 -3.99
N ASN A 109 -1.52 -12.76 -3.34
CA ASN A 109 -1.02 -14.10 -3.57
C ASN A 109 -2.05 -15.17 -3.18
N HIS A 110 -2.76 -14.98 -2.08
CA HIS A 110 -3.81 -15.89 -1.66
C HIS A 110 -4.96 -15.94 -2.67
N ILE A 111 -5.41 -14.79 -3.16
CA ILE A 111 -6.47 -14.69 -4.17
C ILE A 111 -6.03 -15.40 -5.45
N ASN A 112 -4.81 -15.15 -5.91
CA ASN A 112 -4.28 -15.78 -7.12
C ASN A 112 -4.21 -17.29 -6.99
N ASN A 113 -3.78 -17.81 -5.84
CA ASN A 113 -3.71 -19.24 -5.59
C ASN A 113 -5.11 -19.88 -5.56
N THR A 114 -6.07 -19.20 -4.97
CA THR A 114 -7.47 -19.66 -4.95
C THR A 114 -8.04 -19.76 -6.37
N ILE A 115 -7.82 -18.74 -7.18
CA ILE A 115 -8.29 -18.72 -8.57
C ILE A 115 -7.64 -19.84 -9.38
N LYS A 116 -6.32 -20.06 -9.20
CA LYS A 116 -5.59 -21.12 -9.91
C LYS A 116 -6.00 -22.53 -9.48
N GLY A 117 -6.49 -22.67 -8.25
CA GLY A 117 -6.96 -23.94 -7.69
C GLY A 117 -8.35 -24.36 -8.20
N GLU A 118 -9.03 -23.47 -8.87
CA GLU A 118 -10.33 -23.77 -9.49
C GLU A 118 -10.14 -24.32 -10.90
#